data_e86ff8ce2234a53c5246f24bf7ab671a
#
_entry.id   e86ff8ce2234a53c5246f24bf7ab671a
#
_cell.length_a   1.000
_cell.length_b   1.000
_cell.length_c   1.000
_cell.angle_alpha   90.00
_cell.angle_beta   90.00
_cell.angle_gamma   90.00
#
_symmetry.space_group_name_H-M   'P 1'
#
loop_
_entity.id
_entity.type
_entity.pdbx_description
1 polymer ?
#
loop_
_entity_poly.entity_id
_entity_poly.type
_entity_poly.pdbx_seq_one_letter_code
_entity_poly.pdbx_strand_id
1 'polypeptide(L)'
;MSVALRLALQEERAEELSQRVRRLLGPFTGTESVLDAGCGTGALAFALAPHVAEVVGVDLRAEYLDAARERAPGNVRFIEGDVTALPFEYGSFDISACHRVLHHLHRPELAVSELARVTRIDGRIFLADQLGSVDPLRSYEMDRFERLRDPSHQRLLPDADVRGYLDANDLVLLTSDVTRERVDLERRLDLSGVSDDERAKIRGPAPAAPYEVEVGWYVSRKPGRG
;
A
#
# COMPACT_ATOMS: atom_id res chain seq x y z
N MET A 1 -2.78 -11.25 -8.50
CA MET A 1 -1.54 -10.88 -9.26
C MET A 1 -0.46 -11.92 -8.95
N SER A 2 0.36 -12.38 -9.94
CA SER A 2 1.45 -13.35 -9.70
C SER A 2 2.63 -12.70 -8.96
N VAL A 3 3.43 -13.54 -8.25
CA VAL A 3 4.67 -13.08 -7.57
C VAL A 3 5.63 -12.44 -8.59
N ALA A 4 5.84 -13.08 -9.76
CA ALA A 4 6.76 -12.59 -10.79
C ALA A 4 6.38 -11.19 -11.30
N LEU A 5 5.09 -10.96 -11.61
CA LEU A 5 4.61 -9.64 -12.02
C LEU A 5 4.84 -8.60 -10.92
N ARG A 6 4.54 -8.96 -9.67
CA ARG A 6 4.72 -8.05 -8.53
C ARG A 6 6.18 -7.65 -8.34
N LEU A 7 7.10 -8.61 -8.45
CA LEU A 7 8.56 -8.36 -8.35
C LEU A 7 9.05 -7.45 -9.48
N ALA A 8 8.66 -7.70 -10.72
CA ALA A 8 9.04 -6.86 -11.85
C ALA A 8 8.57 -5.40 -11.67
N LEU A 9 7.31 -5.19 -11.28
CA LEU A 9 6.78 -3.85 -11.01
C LEU A 9 7.44 -3.17 -9.79
N GLN A 10 7.83 -3.95 -8.79
CA GLN A 10 8.57 -3.46 -7.62
C GLN A 10 9.95 -2.94 -8.03
N GLU A 11 10.69 -3.69 -8.83
CA GLU A 11 12.03 -3.29 -9.29
C GLU A 11 11.99 -2.00 -10.12
N GLU A 12 11.01 -1.87 -11.01
CA GLU A 12 10.83 -0.66 -11.82
C GLU A 12 10.60 0.61 -10.99
N ARG A 13 10.00 0.48 -9.81
CA ARG A 13 9.55 1.61 -8.98
C ARG A 13 10.35 1.78 -7.68
N ALA A 14 11.34 0.91 -7.45
CA ALA A 14 12.06 0.85 -6.17
C ALA A 14 12.71 2.19 -5.81
N GLU A 15 13.41 2.82 -6.75
CA GLU A 15 14.09 4.10 -6.54
C GLU A 15 13.09 5.24 -6.29
N GLU A 16 12.02 5.33 -7.10
CA GLU A 16 10.98 6.35 -6.92
C GLU A 16 10.31 6.22 -5.55
N LEU A 17 9.96 4.98 -5.14
CA LEU A 17 9.37 4.72 -3.83
C LEU A 17 10.32 5.10 -2.70
N SER A 18 11.60 4.74 -2.80
CA SER A 18 12.62 5.08 -1.81
C SER A 18 12.77 6.60 -1.63
N GLN A 19 12.86 7.35 -2.73
CA GLN A 19 12.95 8.81 -2.70
C GLN A 19 11.69 9.43 -2.08
N ARG A 20 10.52 8.93 -2.42
CA ARG A 20 9.24 9.41 -1.90
C ARG A 20 9.09 9.15 -0.40
N VAL A 21 9.43 7.96 0.05
CA VAL A 21 9.44 7.59 1.47
C VAL A 21 10.35 8.53 2.28
N ARG A 22 11.58 8.76 1.81
CA ARG A 22 12.50 9.70 2.45
C ARG A 22 11.93 11.12 2.54
N ARG A 23 11.31 11.59 1.45
CA ARG A 23 10.75 12.95 1.39
C ARG A 23 9.56 13.13 2.32
N LEU A 24 8.64 12.13 2.38
CA LEU A 24 7.37 12.26 3.10
C LEU A 24 7.49 11.85 4.57
N LEU A 25 8.22 10.76 4.87
CA LEU A 25 8.38 10.24 6.23
C LEU A 25 9.61 10.75 6.96
N GLY A 26 10.62 11.26 6.24
CA GLY A 26 11.81 11.80 6.90
C GLY A 26 11.55 13.06 7.72
N PRO A 27 12.49 13.48 8.55
CA PRO A 27 13.75 12.82 8.83
C PRO A 27 13.57 11.54 9.65
N PHE A 28 14.50 10.59 9.45
CA PHE A 28 14.64 9.39 10.26
C PHE A 28 15.81 9.55 11.24
N THR A 29 15.72 8.95 12.42
CA THR A 29 16.79 8.92 13.42
C THR A 29 17.67 7.68 13.30
N GLY A 30 17.23 6.67 12.54
CA GLY A 30 17.87 5.37 12.42
C GLY A 30 17.56 4.41 13.58
N THR A 31 16.70 4.81 14.50
CA THR A 31 16.33 4.01 15.68
C THR A 31 14.88 3.54 15.64
N GLU A 32 14.13 3.92 14.63
CA GLU A 32 12.71 3.61 14.52
C GLU A 32 12.46 2.11 14.30
N SER A 33 11.43 1.61 14.97
CA SER A 33 10.76 0.35 14.68
C SER A 33 9.57 0.61 13.77
N VAL A 34 9.51 -0.05 12.60
CA VAL A 34 8.52 0.21 11.57
C VAL A 34 7.70 -1.02 11.23
N LEU A 35 6.38 -0.84 11.10
CA LEU A 35 5.46 -1.83 10.53
C LEU A 35 5.15 -1.49 9.08
N ASP A 36 5.25 -2.48 8.18
CA ASP A 36 4.70 -2.45 6.81
C ASP A 36 3.52 -3.43 6.73
N ALA A 37 2.29 -2.90 6.86
CA ALA A 37 1.06 -3.68 6.86
C ALA A 37 0.55 -3.91 5.42
N GLY A 38 0.45 -5.19 5.02
CA GLY A 38 0.20 -5.61 3.64
C GLY A 38 1.45 -5.50 2.77
N CYS A 39 2.58 -5.94 3.31
CA CYS A 39 3.91 -5.72 2.72
C CYS A 39 4.12 -6.42 1.36
N GLY A 40 3.29 -7.40 1.00
CA GLY A 40 3.45 -8.18 -0.22
C GLY A 40 4.85 -8.76 -0.35
N THR A 41 5.53 -8.47 -1.46
CA THR A 41 6.92 -8.89 -1.73
C THR A 41 7.98 -7.94 -1.15
N GLY A 42 7.60 -7.06 -0.21
CA GLY A 42 8.53 -6.24 0.57
C GLY A 42 8.91 -4.89 -0.03
N ALA A 43 8.18 -4.36 -1.02
CA ALA A 43 8.56 -3.12 -1.71
C ALA A 43 8.79 -1.94 -0.75
N LEU A 44 7.82 -1.66 0.13
CA LEU A 44 7.91 -0.56 1.07
C LEU A 44 8.88 -0.88 2.21
N ALA A 45 8.87 -2.12 2.71
CA ALA A 45 9.81 -2.58 3.74
C ALA A 45 11.27 -2.37 3.30
N PHE A 46 11.61 -2.69 2.05
CA PHE A 46 12.97 -2.50 1.53
C PHE A 46 13.32 -1.03 1.29
N ALA A 47 12.35 -0.22 0.92
CA ALA A 47 12.55 1.24 0.81
C ALA A 47 12.81 1.91 2.17
N LEU A 48 12.25 1.37 3.26
CA LEU A 48 12.42 1.87 4.63
C LEU A 48 13.69 1.34 5.32
N ALA A 49 14.07 0.09 5.05
CA ALA A 49 15.15 -0.62 5.75
C ALA A 49 16.47 0.17 5.86
N PRO A 50 16.95 0.92 4.86
CA PRO A 50 18.20 1.68 4.96
C PRO A 50 18.15 2.84 5.97
N HIS A 51 16.98 3.22 6.47
CA HIS A 51 16.77 4.45 7.23
C HIS A 51 16.38 4.22 8.68
N VAL A 52 16.04 2.98 9.07
CA VAL A 52 15.42 2.64 10.36
C VAL A 52 16.13 1.47 11.04
N ALA A 53 15.89 1.26 12.33
CA ALA A 53 16.49 0.15 13.08
C ALA A 53 15.94 -1.21 12.62
N GLU A 54 14.62 -1.33 12.48
CA GLU A 54 13.98 -2.56 12.05
C GLU A 54 12.69 -2.29 11.26
N VAL A 55 12.34 -3.23 10.38
CA VAL A 55 11.04 -3.28 9.70
C VAL A 55 10.40 -4.63 9.90
N VAL A 56 9.12 -4.63 10.27
CA VAL A 56 8.28 -5.82 10.34
C VAL A 56 7.24 -5.74 9.22
N GLY A 57 7.33 -6.62 8.23
CA GLY A 57 6.31 -6.75 7.19
C GLY A 57 5.25 -7.78 7.58
N VAL A 58 3.98 -7.46 7.34
CA VAL A 58 2.84 -8.36 7.56
C VAL A 58 2.05 -8.50 6.27
N ASP A 59 1.74 -9.73 5.86
CA ASP A 59 0.84 -10.02 4.72
C ASP A 59 0.12 -11.36 4.95
N LEU A 60 -1.05 -11.53 4.35
CA LEU A 60 -1.82 -12.80 4.40
C LEU A 60 -1.28 -13.86 3.45
N ARG A 61 -0.50 -13.50 2.44
CA ARG A 61 -0.11 -14.38 1.36
C ARG A 61 1.29 -14.93 1.58
N ALA A 62 1.35 -16.19 2.02
CA ALA A 62 2.61 -16.88 2.30
C ALA A 62 3.58 -16.84 1.11
N GLU A 63 3.08 -17.01 -0.13
CA GLU A 63 3.92 -16.98 -1.34
C GLU A 63 4.58 -15.60 -1.59
N TYR A 64 3.96 -14.50 -1.14
CA TYR A 64 4.58 -13.17 -1.21
C TYR A 64 5.65 -13.01 -0.14
N LEU A 65 5.35 -13.49 1.06
CA LEU A 65 6.31 -13.45 2.18
C LEU A 65 7.54 -14.29 1.90
N ASP A 66 7.40 -15.44 1.24
CA ASP A 66 8.55 -16.29 0.88
C ASP A 66 9.46 -15.56 -0.12
N ALA A 67 8.88 -14.98 -1.18
CA ALA A 67 9.63 -14.16 -2.12
C ALA A 67 10.27 -12.91 -1.48
N ALA A 68 9.64 -12.33 -0.46
CA ALA A 68 10.19 -11.22 0.30
C ALA A 68 11.36 -11.66 1.19
N ARG A 69 11.24 -12.80 1.88
CA ARG A 69 12.29 -13.36 2.76
C ARG A 69 13.59 -13.67 2.01
N GLU A 70 13.50 -14.19 0.78
CA GLU A 70 14.68 -14.47 -0.06
C GLU A 70 15.53 -13.22 -0.36
N ARG A 71 14.95 -12.03 -0.29
CA ARG A 71 15.56 -10.75 -0.65
C ARG A 71 15.72 -9.80 0.54
N ALA A 72 15.35 -10.24 1.74
CA ALA A 72 15.25 -9.39 2.92
C ALA A 72 16.62 -8.87 3.38
N PRO A 73 16.78 -7.54 3.58
CA PRO A 73 17.87 -7.00 4.38
C PRO A 73 17.85 -7.54 5.82
N GLY A 74 19.00 -7.55 6.48
CA GLY A 74 19.17 -8.16 7.81
C GLY A 74 18.32 -7.54 8.92
N ASN A 75 17.82 -6.32 8.72
CA ASN A 75 16.93 -5.62 9.66
C ASN A 75 15.44 -5.70 9.26
N VAL A 76 15.06 -6.57 8.33
CA VAL A 76 13.67 -6.78 7.90
C VAL A 76 13.24 -8.20 8.21
N ARG A 77 12.07 -8.34 8.85
CA ARG A 77 11.44 -9.66 9.09
C ARG A 77 10.00 -9.64 8.62
N PHE A 78 9.48 -10.82 8.24
CA PHE A 78 8.15 -10.97 7.68
C PHE A 78 7.32 -11.97 8.47
N ILE A 79 6.05 -11.62 8.72
CA ILE A 79 5.07 -12.39 9.50
C ILE A 79 3.80 -12.54 8.68
N GLU A 80 3.23 -13.74 8.67
CA GLU A 80 1.89 -13.95 8.13
C GLU A 80 0.83 -13.40 9.11
N GLY A 81 -0.11 -12.60 8.60
CA GLY A 81 -1.14 -12.00 9.42
C GLY A 81 -2.13 -11.13 8.64
N ASP A 82 -3.27 -10.87 9.27
CA ASP A 82 -4.33 -10.01 8.74
C ASP A 82 -4.09 -8.55 9.19
N VAL A 83 -4.03 -7.63 8.24
CA VAL A 83 -3.86 -6.20 8.51
C VAL A 83 -5.06 -5.57 9.22
N THR A 84 -6.23 -6.25 9.22
CA THR A 84 -7.43 -5.83 9.96
C THR A 84 -7.48 -6.35 11.39
N ALA A 85 -6.50 -7.18 11.79
CA ALA A 85 -6.35 -7.76 13.15
C ALA A 85 -4.87 -8.05 13.41
N LEU A 86 -4.05 -7.00 13.52
CA LEU A 86 -2.60 -7.10 13.65
C LEU A 86 -2.17 -7.77 14.98
N PRO A 87 -1.24 -8.74 14.95
CA PRO A 87 -0.83 -9.51 16.13
C PRO A 87 0.19 -8.77 17.00
N PHE A 88 -0.01 -7.47 17.22
CA PHE A 88 0.89 -6.62 17.99
C PHE A 88 0.15 -5.88 19.10
N GLU A 89 0.86 -5.55 20.16
CA GLU A 89 0.34 -4.74 21.25
C GLU A 89 0.14 -3.27 20.83
N TYR A 90 -0.64 -2.53 21.64
CA TYR A 90 -0.81 -1.09 21.47
C TYR A 90 0.52 -0.35 21.52
N GLY A 91 0.79 0.49 20.54
CA GLY A 91 1.97 1.36 20.54
C GLY A 91 3.30 0.64 20.29
N SER A 92 3.29 -0.51 19.62
CA SER A 92 4.48 -1.32 19.32
C SER A 92 5.48 -0.69 18.37
N PHE A 93 5.03 0.27 17.53
CA PHE A 93 5.85 0.82 16.45
C PHE A 93 5.95 2.34 16.50
N ASP A 94 7.10 2.86 16.10
CA ASP A 94 7.33 4.30 15.88
C ASP A 94 6.63 4.80 14.63
N ILE A 95 6.60 3.96 13.60
CA ILE A 95 5.95 4.21 12.32
C ILE A 95 5.17 2.97 11.92
N SER A 96 3.91 3.16 11.53
CA SER A 96 3.13 2.11 10.84
C SER A 96 2.78 2.58 9.44
N ALA A 97 2.97 1.70 8.48
CA ALA A 97 2.80 2.01 7.06
C ALA A 97 1.89 1.01 6.36
N CYS A 98 1.18 1.47 5.34
CA CYS A 98 0.35 0.66 4.47
C CYS A 98 0.40 1.23 3.06
N HIS A 99 0.85 0.43 2.09
CA HIS A 99 1.08 0.87 0.72
C HIS A 99 0.41 -0.06 -0.30
N ARG A 100 -0.61 0.46 -0.98
CA ARG A 100 -1.39 -0.27 -2.01
C ARG A 100 -2.07 -1.53 -1.48
N VAL A 101 -2.81 -1.40 -0.38
CA VAL A 101 -3.50 -2.49 0.33
C VAL A 101 -4.98 -2.20 0.52
N LEU A 102 -5.35 -0.96 0.85
CA LEU A 102 -6.72 -0.64 1.25
C LEU A 102 -7.76 -1.03 0.19
N HIS A 103 -7.40 -0.89 -1.09
CA HIS A 103 -8.27 -1.26 -2.21
C HIS A 103 -8.48 -2.78 -2.36
N HIS A 104 -7.74 -3.62 -1.62
CA HIS A 104 -7.95 -5.06 -1.55
C HIS A 104 -8.82 -5.49 -0.36
N LEU A 105 -9.14 -4.59 0.55
CA LEU A 105 -9.85 -4.92 1.78
C LEU A 105 -11.36 -4.69 1.65
N HIS A 106 -12.15 -5.61 2.18
CA HIS A 106 -13.59 -5.42 2.34
C HIS A 106 -13.90 -4.33 3.37
N ARG A 107 -13.05 -4.19 4.39
CA ARG A 107 -13.20 -3.26 5.52
C ARG A 107 -11.90 -2.49 5.74
N PRO A 108 -11.54 -1.56 4.84
CA PRO A 108 -10.31 -0.79 4.93
C PRO A 108 -10.19 0.08 6.19
N GLU A 109 -11.35 0.51 6.75
CA GLU A 109 -11.41 1.26 7.99
C GLU A 109 -10.80 0.50 9.18
N LEU A 110 -10.91 -0.83 9.21
CA LEU A 110 -10.30 -1.65 10.28
C LEU A 110 -8.77 -1.65 10.18
N ALA A 111 -8.22 -1.72 8.97
CA ALA A 111 -6.77 -1.65 8.80
C ALA A 111 -6.21 -0.31 9.28
N VAL A 112 -6.89 0.81 8.98
CA VAL A 112 -6.48 2.13 9.47
C VAL A 112 -6.57 2.20 10.99
N SER A 113 -7.62 1.62 11.60
CA SER A 113 -7.76 1.55 13.06
C SER A 113 -6.65 0.70 13.70
N GLU A 114 -6.27 -0.41 13.09
CA GLU A 114 -5.16 -1.25 13.56
C GLU A 114 -3.81 -0.52 13.45
N LEU A 115 -3.55 0.17 12.33
CA LEU A 115 -2.36 1.02 12.21
C LEU A 115 -2.32 2.08 13.31
N ALA A 116 -3.45 2.75 13.58
CA ALA A 116 -3.54 3.72 14.66
C ALA A 116 -3.32 3.07 16.03
N ARG A 117 -3.84 1.86 16.26
CA ARG A 117 -3.68 1.13 17.52
C ARG A 117 -2.23 0.76 17.78
N VAL A 118 -1.56 0.17 16.80
CA VAL A 118 -0.18 -0.34 16.99
C VAL A 118 0.89 0.73 16.88
N THR A 119 0.58 1.92 16.38
CA THR A 119 1.48 3.06 16.40
C THR A 119 1.52 3.69 17.79
N ARG A 120 2.71 4.00 18.31
CA ARG A 120 2.87 4.69 19.60
C ARG A 120 2.33 6.14 19.55
N ILE A 121 2.11 6.72 20.70
CA ILE A 121 1.82 8.16 20.82
C ILE A 121 2.99 8.93 20.20
N ASP A 122 2.68 10.01 19.49
CA ASP A 122 3.57 10.82 18.67
C ASP A 122 4.27 10.06 17.51
N GLY A 123 3.93 8.79 17.31
CA GLY A 123 4.35 8.02 16.15
C GLY A 123 3.66 8.46 14.86
N ARG A 124 4.20 8.05 13.73
CA ARG A 124 3.73 8.42 12.39
C ARG A 124 3.01 7.26 11.71
N ILE A 125 1.97 7.58 10.96
CA ILE A 125 1.25 6.63 10.11
C ILE A 125 1.39 7.09 8.66
N PHE A 126 1.82 6.19 7.80
CA PHE A 126 1.96 6.40 6.36
C PHE A 126 0.95 5.55 5.61
N LEU A 127 0.10 6.19 4.83
CA LEU A 127 -0.81 5.52 3.91
C LEU A 127 -0.52 5.98 2.49
N ALA A 128 -0.51 5.02 1.56
CA ALA A 128 -0.49 5.35 0.15
C ALA A 128 -1.32 4.33 -0.63
N ASP A 129 -2.28 4.81 -1.42
CA ASP A 129 -3.10 3.93 -2.24
C ASP A 129 -3.60 4.60 -3.52
N GLN A 130 -4.00 3.78 -4.48
CA GLN A 130 -4.67 4.24 -5.68
C GLN A 130 -6.04 4.82 -5.31
N LEU A 131 -6.31 6.02 -5.82
CA LEU A 131 -7.55 6.73 -5.53
C LEU A 131 -8.65 6.39 -6.52
N GLY A 132 -9.86 6.28 -5.99
CA GLY A 132 -11.10 6.16 -6.73
C GLY A 132 -11.72 7.53 -7.05
N SER A 133 -12.66 7.53 -7.98
CA SER A 133 -13.45 8.70 -8.30
C SER A 133 -14.54 8.94 -7.25
N VAL A 134 -14.85 10.21 -6.98
CA VAL A 134 -16.05 10.60 -6.22
C VAL A 134 -17.34 10.45 -7.02
N ASP A 135 -17.24 10.37 -8.36
CA ASP A 135 -18.36 10.05 -9.23
C ASP A 135 -18.67 8.53 -9.15
N PRO A 136 -19.89 8.14 -8.70
CA PRO A 136 -20.21 6.73 -8.50
C PRO A 136 -20.13 5.87 -9.76
N LEU A 137 -20.47 6.44 -10.93
CA LEU A 137 -20.43 5.70 -12.18
C LEU A 137 -18.98 5.43 -12.61
N ARG A 138 -18.13 6.46 -12.57
CA ARG A 138 -16.69 6.29 -12.85
C ARG A 138 -16.04 5.35 -11.86
N SER A 139 -16.36 5.45 -10.57
CA SER A 139 -15.84 4.53 -9.54
C SER A 139 -16.23 3.08 -9.87
N TYR A 140 -17.50 2.83 -10.19
CA TYR A 140 -17.98 1.50 -10.58
C TYR A 140 -17.26 0.94 -11.82
N GLU A 141 -17.08 1.76 -12.86
CA GLU A 141 -16.38 1.36 -14.07
C GLU A 141 -14.90 1.04 -13.82
N MET A 142 -14.22 1.88 -13.05
CA MET A 142 -12.83 1.65 -12.64
C MET A 142 -12.69 0.36 -11.83
N ASP A 143 -13.53 0.15 -10.83
CA ASP A 143 -13.50 -1.05 -9.99
C ASP A 143 -13.83 -2.31 -10.80
N ARG A 144 -14.74 -2.22 -11.75
CA ARG A 144 -15.04 -3.31 -12.67
C ARG A 144 -13.83 -3.70 -13.51
N PHE A 145 -13.14 -2.72 -14.05
CA PHE A 145 -11.90 -2.94 -14.83
C PHE A 145 -10.79 -3.51 -13.94
N GLU A 146 -10.55 -2.94 -12.75
CA GLU A 146 -9.52 -3.41 -11.82
C GLU A 146 -9.76 -4.85 -11.37
N ARG A 147 -11.01 -5.26 -11.11
CA ARG A 147 -11.35 -6.66 -10.77
C ARG A 147 -11.09 -7.66 -11.89
N LEU A 148 -11.21 -7.26 -13.15
CA LEU A 148 -10.82 -8.11 -14.27
C LEU A 148 -9.31 -8.33 -14.33
N ARG A 149 -8.54 -7.30 -14.00
CA ARG A 149 -7.08 -7.31 -13.98
C ARG A 149 -6.51 -7.99 -12.73
N ASP A 150 -7.13 -7.76 -11.59
CA ASP A 150 -6.74 -8.33 -10.31
C ASP A 150 -7.98 -8.78 -9.51
N PRO A 151 -8.29 -10.09 -9.49
CA PRO A 151 -9.47 -10.61 -8.78
C PRO A 151 -9.50 -10.33 -7.27
N SER A 152 -8.37 -9.95 -6.66
CA SER A 152 -8.32 -9.55 -5.25
C SER A 152 -8.80 -8.12 -5.01
N HIS A 153 -9.00 -7.33 -6.07
CA HIS A 153 -9.46 -5.95 -5.96
C HIS A 153 -10.90 -5.88 -5.44
N GLN A 154 -11.13 -5.04 -4.43
CA GLN A 154 -12.45 -4.79 -3.86
C GLN A 154 -13.02 -3.46 -4.39
N ARG A 155 -12.42 -2.35 -3.99
CA ARG A 155 -12.78 -1.02 -4.49
C ARG A 155 -11.65 -0.01 -4.31
N LEU A 156 -11.59 0.98 -5.18
CA LEU A 156 -10.77 2.17 -4.99
C LEU A 156 -11.49 3.14 -4.04
N LEU A 157 -10.73 3.71 -3.12
CA LEU A 157 -11.25 4.70 -2.16
C LEU A 157 -11.03 6.11 -2.70
N PRO A 158 -12.04 6.98 -2.73
CA PRO A 158 -11.84 8.42 -2.93
C PRO A 158 -10.94 9.02 -1.84
N ASP A 159 -10.23 10.12 -2.15
CA ASP A 159 -9.40 10.85 -1.18
C ASP A 159 -10.16 11.20 0.12
N ALA A 160 -11.42 11.59 -0.02
CA ALA A 160 -12.29 11.93 1.12
C ALA A 160 -12.51 10.74 2.07
N ASP A 161 -12.67 9.51 1.55
CA ASP A 161 -12.86 8.32 2.38
C ASP A 161 -11.58 8.02 3.18
N VAL A 162 -10.40 8.09 2.53
CA VAL A 162 -9.11 7.88 3.21
C VAL A 162 -8.90 8.90 4.32
N ARG A 163 -9.17 10.18 4.06
CA ARG A 163 -9.10 11.24 5.08
C ARG A 163 -10.11 11.02 6.20
N GLY A 164 -11.31 10.57 5.86
CA GLY A 164 -12.33 10.23 6.85
C GLY A 164 -11.89 9.11 7.79
N TYR A 165 -11.18 8.10 7.29
CA TYR A 165 -10.63 7.03 8.15
C TYR A 165 -9.51 7.53 9.06
N LEU A 166 -8.66 8.46 8.58
CA LEU A 166 -7.64 9.09 9.42
C LEU A 166 -8.28 9.90 10.53
N ASP A 167 -9.27 10.73 10.21
CA ASP A 167 -10.00 11.58 11.16
C ASP A 167 -10.79 10.76 12.20
N ALA A 168 -11.46 9.69 11.77
CA ALA A 168 -12.19 8.76 12.66
C ALA A 168 -11.29 8.04 13.69
N ASN A 169 -9.99 8.05 13.50
CA ASN A 169 -8.98 7.51 14.43
C ASN A 169 -8.20 8.60 15.19
N ASP A 170 -8.70 9.83 15.21
CA ASP A 170 -8.08 11.00 15.86
C ASP A 170 -6.64 11.27 15.35
N LEU A 171 -6.33 10.92 14.11
CA LEU A 171 -5.00 11.10 13.53
C LEU A 171 -4.86 12.50 12.93
N VAL A 172 -3.79 13.20 13.31
CA VAL A 172 -3.48 14.54 12.78
C VAL A 172 -2.72 14.39 11.46
N LEU A 173 -3.34 14.78 10.35
CA LEU A 173 -2.71 14.78 9.04
C LEU A 173 -1.57 15.83 9.01
N LEU A 174 -0.34 15.38 8.80
CA LEU A 174 0.85 16.24 8.72
C LEU A 174 1.10 16.72 7.30
N THR A 175 0.97 15.81 6.33
CA THR A 175 1.13 16.11 4.92
C THR A 175 0.34 15.12 4.06
N SER A 176 -0.07 15.56 2.89
CA SER A 176 -0.63 14.71 1.85
C SER A 176 -0.20 15.20 0.48
N ASP A 177 -0.11 14.27 -0.46
CA ASP A 177 0.21 14.51 -1.86
C ASP A 177 -0.65 13.61 -2.74
N VAL A 178 -0.96 14.05 -3.94
CA VAL A 178 -1.62 13.21 -4.96
C VAL A 178 -0.75 13.22 -6.20
N THR A 179 -0.36 12.04 -6.63
CA THR A 179 0.45 11.88 -7.85
C THR A 179 -0.29 11.14 -8.92
N ARG A 180 0.05 11.40 -10.17
CA ARG A 180 -0.44 10.64 -11.30
C ARG A 180 0.63 9.67 -11.77
N GLU A 181 0.24 8.41 -11.86
CA GLU A 181 1.08 7.35 -12.38
C GLU A 181 0.56 6.87 -13.71
N ARG A 182 1.45 6.83 -14.68
CA ARG A 182 1.14 6.26 -16.00
C ARG A 182 1.15 4.75 -15.92
N VAL A 183 0.10 4.12 -16.46
CA VAL A 183 -0.05 2.66 -16.48
C VAL A 183 0.04 2.19 -17.93
N ASP A 184 1.03 1.36 -18.22
CA ASP A 184 1.12 0.61 -19.46
C ASP A 184 0.41 -0.73 -19.26
N LEU A 185 -0.83 -0.81 -19.77
CA LEU A 185 -1.66 -2.00 -19.66
C LEU A 185 -1.05 -3.18 -20.41
N GLU A 186 -0.55 -2.97 -21.62
CA GLU A 186 0.00 -4.05 -22.46
C GLU A 186 1.20 -4.71 -21.77
N ARG A 187 2.13 -3.88 -21.28
CA ARG A 187 3.27 -4.39 -20.49
C ARG A 187 2.84 -5.19 -19.26
N ARG A 188 1.79 -4.74 -18.55
CA ARG A 188 1.26 -5.49 -17.39
C ARG A 188 0.64 -6.83 -17.80
N LEU A 189 -0.08 -6.86 -18.93
CA LEU A 189 -0.64 -8.10 -19.48
C LEU A 189 0.44 -9.07 -19.93
N ASP A 190 1.52 -8.56 -20.55
CA ASP A 190 2.67 -9.38 -20.94
C ASP A 190 3.35 -10.04 -19.72
N LEU A 191 3.61 -9.25 -18.69
CA LEU A 191 4.22 -9.73 -17.45
C LEU A 191 3.31 -10.68 -16.64
N SER A 192 1.98 -10.58 -16.79
CA SER A 192 1.03 -11.42 -16.04
C SER A 192 0.90 -12.83 -16.59
N GLY A 193 1.29 -13.05 -17.85
CA GLY A 193 1.17 -14.35 -18.51
C GLY A 193 -0.28 -14.81 -18.76
N VAL A 194 -1.25 -13.88 -18.75
CA VAL A 194 -2.66 -14.21 -19.03
C VAL A 194 -2.88 -14.62 -20.47
N SER A 195 -3.84 -15.49 -20.72
CA SER A 195 -4.21 -15.98 -22.05
C SER A 195 -4.74 -14.84 -22.95
N ASP A 196 -4.75 -15.07 -24.28
CA ASP A 196 -5.30 -14.09 -25.24
C ASP A 196 -6.79 -13.79 -25.01
N ASP A 197 -7.57 -14.78 -24.59
CA ASP A 197 -8.98 -14.60 -24.24
C ASP A 197 -9.15 -13.71 -22.99
N GLU A 198 -8.33 -13.89 -21.99
CA GLU A 198 -8.33 -13.03 -20.78
C GLU A 198 -7.86 -11.62 -21.12
N ARG A 199 -6.82 -11.48 -21.96
CA ARG A 199 -6.36 -10.17 -22.46
C ARG A 199 -7.49 -9.42 -23.17
N ALA A 200 -8.25 -10.10 -24.04
CA ALA A 200 -9.38 -9.49 -24.74
C ALA A 200 -10.48 -9.02 -23.77
N LYS A 201 -10.78 -9.81 -22.74
CA LYS A 201 -11.75 -9.44 -21.69
C LYS A 201 -11.30 -8.23 -20.87
N ILE A 202 -10.01 -8.11 -20.57
CA ILE A 202 -9.45 -6.99 -19.82
C ILE A 202 -9.42 -5.72 -20.70
N ARG A 203 -9.00 -5.84 -21.98
CA ARG A 203 -8.93 -4.71 -22.90
C ARG A 203 -10.28 -4.09 -23.21
N GLY A 204 -11.36 -4.87 -23.23
CA GLY A 204 -12.70 -4.38 -23.58
C GLY A 204 -13.16 -3.19 -22.72
N PRO A 205 -13.15 -3.27 -21.40
CA PRO A 205 -13.51 -2.17 -20.49
C PRO A 205 -12.34 -1.25 -20.13
N ALA A 206 -11.11 -1.50 -20.62
CA ALA A 206 -9.95 -0.73 -20.26
C ALA A 206 -10.06 0.74 -20.72
N PRO A 207 -9.57 1.70 -19.93
CA PRO A 207 -9.37 3.06 -20.41
C PRO A 207 -8.46 3.09 -21.64
N ALA A 208 -8.54 4.16 -22.43
CA ALA A 208 -7.62 4.35 -23.56
C ALA A 208 -6.16 4.29 -23.07
N ALA A 209 -5.35 3.42 -23.70
CA ALA A 209 -3.97 3.21 -23.28
C ALA A 209 -3.01 4.24 -23.91
N PRO A 210 -1.95 4.69 -23.19
CA PRO A 210 -1.74 4.49 -21.75
C PRO A 210 -2.71 5.33 -20.92
N TYR A 211 -3.13 4.82 -19.76
CA TYR A 211 -3.99 5.56 -18.84
C TYR A 211 -3.24 5.98 -17.58
N GLU A 212 -3.79 6.96 -16.87
CA GLU A 212 -3.24 7.45 -15.63
C GLU A 212 -4.13 7.04 -14.46
N VAL A 213 -3.48 6.71 -13.33
CA VAL A 213 -4.14 6.50 -12.05
C VAL A 213 -3.63 7.54 -11.06
N GLU A 214 -4.51 8.03 -10.21
CA GLU A 214 -4.13 8.88 -9.10
C GLU A 214 -3.76 8.03 -7.89
N VAL A 215 -2.68 8.40 -7.21
CA VAL A 215 -2.24 7.78 -5.97
C VAL A 215 -2.16 8.83 -4.90
N GLY A 216 -2.92 8.64 -3.82
CA GLY A 216 -2.88 9.45 -2.62
C GLY A 216 -1.77 8.98 -1.68
N TRP A 217 -1.08 9.93 -1.08
CA TRP A 217 0.01 9.73 -0.12
C TRP A 217 -0.28 10.56 1.11
N TYR A 218 -0.31 9.94 2.28
CA TYR A 218 -0.71 10.59 3.52
C TYR A 218 0.27 10.25 4.62
N VAL A 219 0.70 11.25 5.35
CA VAL A 219 1.44 11.08 6.60
C VAL A 219 0.67 11.74 7.71
N SER A 220 0.35 10.96 8.72
CA SER A 220 -0.35 11.43 9.91
C SER A 220 0.45 11.15 11.16
N ARG A 221 0.16 11.87 12.24
CA ARG A 221 0.72 11.65 13.57
C ARG A 221 -0.40 11.22 14.51
N LYS A 222 -0.11 10.25 15.37
CA LYS A 222 -1.00 9.87 16.46
C LYS A 222 -0.75 10.80 17.65
N PRO A 223 -1.69 11.71 17.98
CA PRO A 223 -1.49 12.62 19.10
C PRO A 223 -1.60 11.90 20.44
N GLY A 224 -0.95 12.41 21.48
CA GLY A 224 -1.27 12.07 22.84
C GLY A 224 -2.67 12.54 23.22
N ARG A 225 -3.37 11.81 24.07
CA ARG A 225 -4.60 12.34 24.69
C ARG A 225 -4.15 13.44 25.66
N GLY A 226 -4.61 14.68 25.42
CA GLY A 226 -4.44 15.77 26.37
C GLY A 226 -5.19 15.54 27.66
#